data_1826327903c56d851797dfb001f848ab
#
_entry.id   1826327903c56d851797dfb001f848ab
#
_cell.length_a   1.000
_cell.length_b   1.000
_cell.length_c   1.000
_cell.angle_alpha   90.00
_cell.angle_beta   90.00
_cell.angle_gamma   90.00
#
_symmetry.space_group_name_H-M   'P 1'
#
loop_
_entity.id
_entity.type
_entity.pdbx_description
1 polymer ?
#
loop_
_entity_poly.entity_id
_entity_poly.type
_entity_poly.pdbx_seq_one_letter_code
_entity_poly.pdbx_strand_id
1 'polypeptide(L)'
;YLPIDPHDVGRSYEAVVRVNSQSGKGGVAYLLGTTRKLELPRRLQIEFSRIVQRHTDTYGGEVDGARLWSIFADEYLPAAAAPEAELSRWGRFELRGATLTSTGDDEDSTLTVTLVDGGAEKHLTAAGNGPLDAFVTALESTGLSVRILDYVEHALSEGRDAKAASYVECEVDGQVLW
;
A
#
# COMPACT_ATOMS: atom_id res chain seq x y z
N TYR A 1 7.24 -38.34 2.53
CA TYR A 1 7.48 -38.84 3.89
C TYR A 1 8.93 -38.58 4.24
N LEU A 2 9.19 -37.70 5.20
CA LEU A 2 10.52 -37.53 5.77
C LEU A 2 10.63 -38.51 6.94
N PRO A 3 11.64 -39.36 6.96
CA PRO A 3 11.80 -40.41 7.97
C PRO A 3 12.28 -39.89 9.33
N ILE A 4 12.56 -38.59 9.46
CA ILE A 4 13.05 -37.94 10.68
C ILE A 4 12.27 -36.62 10.87
N ASP A 5 11.73 -36.40 12.09
CA ASP A 5 11.12 -35.11 12.43
C ASP A 5 12.23 -34.04 12.49
N PRO A 6 12.09 -32.92 11.78
CA PRO A 6 13.05 -31.83 11.83
C PRO A 6 13.30 -31.29 13.25
N HIS A 7 12.32 -31.37 14.16
CA HIS A 7 12.50 -30.98 15.55
C HIS A 7 13.53 -31.84 16.28
N ASP A 8 13.64 -33.14 15.92
CA ASP A 8 14.61 -34.05 16.51
C ASP A 8 16.06 -33.72 16.15
N VAL A 9 16.26 -32.90 15.12
CA VAL A 9 17.58 -32.43 14.66
C VAL A 9 17.77 -30.92 14.86
N GLY A 10 16.95 -30.30 15.71
CA GLY A 10 17.05 -28.88 16.06
C GLY A 10 16.67 -27.93 14.91
N ARG A 11 15.84 -28.37 13.96
CA ARG A 11 15.31 -27.56 12.85
C ARG A 11 13.81 -27.40 12.99
N SER A 12 13.31 -26.23 12.64
CA SER A 12 11.86 -25.97 12.55
C SER A 12 11.34 -26.31 11.16
N TYR A 13 10.07 -26.73 11.09
CA TYR A 13 9.32 -26.81 9.84
C TYR A 13 8.96 -25.39 9.41
N GLU A 14 9.88 -24.70 8.77
CA GLU A 14 9.52 -23.49 8.02
C GLU A 14 9.25 -23.92 6.58
N ALA A 15 7.98 -23.85 6.18
CA ALA A 15 7.63 -23.97 4.77
C ALA A 15 8.22 -22.74 4.06
N VAL A 16 9.40 -22.90 3.47
CA VAL A 16 9.99 -21.87 2.63
C VAL A 16 9.18 -21.83 1.33
N VAL A 17 8.07 -21.08 1.38
CA VAL A 17 7.29 -20.80 0.17
C VAL A 17 8.08 -19.77 -0.64
N ARG A 18 8.49 -20.15 -1.83
CA ARG A 18 9.20 -19.30 -2.78
C ARG A 18 8.33 -19.04 -3.98
N VAL A 19 8.39 -17.82 -4.48
CA VAL A 19 7.71 -17.41 -5.70
C VAL A 19 8.74 -17.34 -6.82
N ASN A 20 8.46 -17.99 -7.94
CA ASN A 20 9.23 -17.89 -9.17
C ASN A 20 8.36 -17.31 -10.29
N SER A 21 8.93 -17.11 -11.47
CA SER A 21 8.22 -16.59 -12.65
C SER A 21 6.99 -17.41 -13.06
N GLN A 22 6.89 -18.67 -12.62
CA GLN A 22 5.73 -19.55 -12.86
C GLN A 22 4.73 -19.57 -11.70
N SER A 23 5.09 -19.01 -10.55
CA SER A 23 4.20 -18.89 -9.41
C SER A 23 3.16 -17.79 -9.70
N GLY A 24 1.98 -18.20 -10.11
CA GLY A 24 0.92 -17.26 -10.44
C GLY A 24 0.53 -16.31 -9.27
N LYS A 25 -0.33 -15.35 -9.56
CA LYS A 25 -0.86 -14.35 -8.61
C LYS A 25 -1.29 -14.90 -7.24
N GLY A 26 -1.73 -16.16 -7.16
CA GLY A 26 -2.08 -16.82 -5.91
C GLY A 26 -0.90 -17.04 -4.97
N GLY A 27 0.28 -17.36 -5.48
CA GLY A 27 1.48 -17.56 -4.67
C GLY A 27 1.99 -16.26 -4.04
N VAL A 28 1.96 -15.18 -4.80
CA VAL A 28 2.36 -13.83 -4.33
C VAL A 28 1.42 -13.34 -3.22
N ALA A 29 0.10 -13.44 -3.44
CA ALA A 29 -0.91 -13.03 -2.46
C ALA A 29 -0.84 -13.88 -1.18
N TYR A 30 -0.67 -15.21 -1.33
CA TYR A 30 -0.52 -16.12 -0.20
C TYR A 30 0.70 -15.77 0.66
N LEU A 31 1.84 -15.48 0.05
CA LEU A 31 3.05 -15.14 0.78
C LEU A 31 2.92 -13.84 1.58
N LEU A 32 2.32 -12.80 1.00
CA LEU A 32 2.05 -11.54 1.72
C LEU A 32 0.99 -11.75 2.81
N GLY A 33 -0.04 -12.56 2.56
CA GLY A 33 -1.04 -12.92 3.55
C GLY A 33 -0.43 -13.62 4.77
N THR A 34 0.42 -14.63 4.55
CA THR A 34 1.02 -15.41 5.64
C THR A 34 2.11 -14.66 6.39
N THR A 35 2.94 -13.88 5.69
CA THR A 35 4.10 -13.21 6.30
C THR A 35 3.78 -11.83 6.86
N ARG A 36 2.80 -11.13 6.29
CA ARG A 36 2.46 -9.73 6.62
C ARG A 36 0.99 -9.51 6.99
N LYS A 37 0.15 -10.55 6.93
CA LYS A 37 -1.29 -10.49 7.14
C LYS A 37 -2.02 -9.53 6.20
N LEU A 38 -1.48 -9.34 4.99
CA LEU A 38 -2.06 -8.48 3.97
C LEU A 38 -3.06 -9.25 3.11
N GLU A 39 -4.30 -8.77 3.06
CA GLU A 39 -5.36 -9.30 2.22
C GLU A 39 -5.55 -8.38 1.01
N LEU A 40 -4.69 -8.53 0.02
CA LEU A 40 -4.69 -7.65 -1.14
C LEU A 40 -5.99 -7.76 -1.94
N PRO A 41 -6.62 -6.64 -2.35
CA PRO A 41 -7.69 -6.64 -3.33
C PRO A 41 -7.29 -7.34 -4.62
N ARG A 42 -8.26 -7.98 -5.31
CA ARG A 42 -7.94 -8.83 -6.47
C ARG A 42 -7.23 -8.09 -7.60
N ARG A 43 -7.58 -6.83 -7.85
CA ARG A 43 -6.93 -6.02 -8.89
C ARG A 43 -5.47 -5.74 -8.53
N LEU A 44 -5.22 -5.38 -7.27
CA LEU A 44 -3.86 -5.18 -6.74
C LEU A 44 -3.04 -6.48 -6.80
N GLN A 45 -3.64 -7.65 -6.48
CA GLN A 45 -2.95 -8.94 -6.65
C GLN A 45 -2.49 -9.18 -8.09
N ILE A 46 -3.32 -8.83 -9.08
CA ILE A 46 -3.00 -8.98 -10.49
C ILE A 46 -1.87 -8.04 -10.89
N GLU A 47 -1.95 -6.77 -10.49
CA GLU A 47 -0.93 -5.77 -10.79
C GLU A 47 0.40 -6.13 -10.14
N PHE A 48 0.40 -6.40 -8.84
CA PHE A 48 1.62 -6.74 -8.12
C PHE A 48 2.27 -8.02 -8.64
N SER A 49 1.49 -9.03 -9.03
CA SER A 49 2.05 -10.23 -9.66
C SER A 49 2.82 -9.92 -10.95
N ARG A 50 2.36 -8.94 -11.74
CA ARG A 50 3.09 -8.50 -12.95
C ARG A 50 4.39 -7.78 -12.62
N ILE A 51 4.39 -7.01 -11.53
CA ILE A 51 5.60 -6.33 -11.03
C ILE A 51 6.62 -7.35 -10.57
N VAL A 52 6.22 -8.34 -9.77
CA VAL A 52 7.09 -9.43 -9.32
C VAL A 52 7.63 -10.23 -10.52
N GLN A 53 6.79 -10.53 -11.51
CA GLN A 53 7.22 -11.21 -12.71
C GLN A 53 8.28 -10.42 -13.47
N ARG A 54 8.06 -9.14 -13.73
CA ARG A 54 9.06 -8.26 -14.38
C ARG A 54 10.38 -8.25 -13.60
N HIS A 55 10.29 -8.21 -12.27
CA HIS A 55 11.48 -8.26 -11.40
C HIS A 55 12.24 -9.59 -11.56
N THR A 56 11.54 -10.73 -11.53
CA THR A 56 12.16 -12.05 -11.68
C THR A 56 12.72 -12.28 -13.09
N ASP A 57 12.06 -11.75 -14.11
CA ASP A 57 12.53 -11.81 -15.51
C ASP A 57 13.81 -10.98 -15.72
N THR A 58 13.94 -9.87 -14.99
CA THR A 58 15.11 -8.97 -15.11
C THR A 58 16.31 -9.46 -14.31
N TYR A 59 16.09 -9.92 -13.09
CA TYR A 59 17.19 -10.24 -12.15
C TYR A 59 17.37 -11.75 -11.96
N GLY A 60 16.46 -12.57 -12.47
CA GLY A 60 16.45 -14.01 -12.29
C GLY A 60 16.14 -14.46 -10.88
N GLY A 61 16.00 -15.78 -10.70
CA GLY A 61 15.93 -16.40 -9.38
C GLY A 61 14.53 -16.53 -8.79
N GLU A 62 14.53 -17.05 -7.58
CA GLU A 62 13.33 -17.19 -6.75
C GLU A 62 13.22 -16.00 -5.80
N VAL A 63 11.99 -15.58 -5.52
CA VAL A 63 11.68 -14.50 -4.60
C VAL A 63 11.14 -15.10 -3.31
N ASP A 64 11.86 -14.91 -2.22
CA ASP A 64 11.40 -15.26 -0.87
C ASP A 64 10.46 -14.17 -0.31
N GLY A 65 9.91 -14.40 0.89
CA GLY A 65 8.98 -13.47 1.52
C GLY A 65 9.60 -12.12 1.85
N ALA A 66 10.89 -12.06 2.18
CA ALA A 66 11.58 -10.81 2.49
C ALA A 66 11.79 -9.96 1.24
N ARG A 67 12.23 -10.60 0.15
CA ARG A 67 12.40 -9.93 -1.14
C ARG A 67 11.06 -9.50 -1.73
N LEU A 68 10.02 -10.33 -1.61
CA LEU A 68 8.67 -9.99 -2.04
C LEU A 68 8.15 -8.74 -1.32
N TRP A 69 8.39 -8.66 0.00
CA TRP A 69 8.04 -7.48 0.79
C TRP A 69 8.82 -6.24 0.34
N SER A 70 10.11 -6.36 0.07
CA SER A 70 10.91 -5.25 -0.44
C SER A 70 10.34 -4.70 -1.75
N ILE A 71 10.00 -5.59 -2.71
CA ILE A 71 9.40 -5.19 -3.98
C ILE A 71 8.04 -4.50 -3.76
N PHE A 72 7.22 -5.03 -2.83
CA PHE A 72 5.93 -4.45 -2.49
C PHE A 72 6.07 -3.06 -1.86
N ALA A 73 6.96 -2.93 -0.90
CA ALA A 73 7.22 -1.66 -0.22
C ALA A 73 7.80 -0.61 -1.19
N ASP A 74 8.70 -1.03 -2.06
CA ASP A 74 9.26 -0.19 -3.10
C ASP A 74 8.21 0.34 -4.09
N GLU A 75 7.16 -0.41 -4.35
CA GLU A 75 6.14 -0.04 -5.31
C GLU A 75 4.98 0.76 -4.69
N TYR A 76 4.51 0.38 -3.49
CA TYR A 76 3.25 0.91 -2.94
C TYR A 76 3.38 1.68 -1.64
N LEU A 77 4.50 1.58 -0.93
CA LEU A 77 4.65 2.26 0.36
C LEU A 77 5.69 3.37 0.27
N PRO A 78 5.34 4.60 0.68
CA PRO A 78 6.34 5.63 0.83
C PRO A 78 7.35 5.16 1.87
N ALA A 79 8.62 5.08 1.49
CA ALA A 79 9.66 4.70 2.42
C ALA A 79 9.85 5.83 3.44
N ALA A 80 9.26 5.70 4.62
CA ALA A 80 9.47 6.62 5.73
C ALA A 80 10.96 6.73 6.14
N ALA A 81 11.79 5.82 5.63
CA ALA A 81 13.25 5.76 5.84
C ALA A 81 14.04 5.95 4.53
N ALA A 82 13.40 6.27 3.40
CA ALA A 82 14.13 6.53 2.16
C ALA A 82 14.88 7.87 2.25
N PRO A 83 16.09 7.98 1.69
CA PRO A 83 16.76 9.26 1.53
C PRO A 83 15.86 10.27 0.79
N GLU A 84 15.88 11.53 1.18
CA GLU A 84 15.03 12.60 0.59
C GLU A 84 15.07 12.63 -0.94
N ALA A 85 16.22 12.29 -1.55
CA ALA A 85 16.39 12.20 -3.00
C ALA A 85 15.52 11.11 -3.66
N GLU A 86 15.10 10.09 -2.91
CA GLU A 86 14.26 9.01 -3.42
C GLU A 86 12.76 9.26 -3.18
N LEU A 87 12.41 10.17 -2.26
CA LEU A 87 11.01 10.52 -1.99
C LEU A 87 10.31 11.13 -3.20
N SER A 88 11.05 11.83 -4.07
CA SER A 88 10.49 12.44 -5.28
C SER A 88 9.86 11.44 -6.26
N ARG A 89 10.22 10.16 -6.18
CA ARG A 89 9.61 9.10 -7.01
C ARG A 89 8.20 8.71 -6.54
N TRP A 90 7.83 9.02 -5.29
CA TRP A 90 6.58 8.62 -4.68
C TRP A 90 5.40 9.55 -4.96
N GLY A 91 5.65 10.60 -5.70
CA GLY A 91 4.63 11.53 -6.12
C GLY A 91 5.01 12.98 -5.90
N ARG A 92 4.11 13.84 -6.36
CA ARG A 92 4.28 15.29 -6.36
C ARG A 92 4.17 15.90 -4.96
N PHE A 93 3.33 15.31 -4.11
CA PHE A 93 2.96 15.89 -2.82
C PHE A 93 3.52 15.09 -1.64
N GLU A 94 3.91 15.80 -0.62
CA GLU A 94 4.22 15.23 0.69
C GLU A 94 3.22 15.73 1.72
N LEU A 95 2.53 14.83 2.41
CA LEU A 95 1.59 15.17 3.47
C LEU A 95 2.36 15.46 4.77
N ARG A 96 2.24 16.68 5.29
CA ARG A 96 2.85 17.11 6.56
C ARG A 96 1.87 17.02 7.74
N GLY A 97 0.60 17.24 7.51
CA GLY A 97 -0.42 17.15 8.54
C GLY A 97 -1.83 17.20 7.98
N ALA A 98 -2.77 16.66 8.75
CA ALA A 98 -4.17 16.68 8.43
C ALA A 98 -4.99 16.86 9.70
N THR A 99 -6.04 17.68 9.62
CA THR A 99 -7.03 17.85 10.69
C THR A 99 -8.42 17.68 10.09
N LEU A 100 -9.16 16.72 10.63
CA LEU A 100 -10.53 16.47 10.25
C LEU A 100 -11.46 17.04 11.34
N THR A 101 -12.44 17.83 10.93
CA THR A 101 -13.48 18.34 11.80
C THR A 101 -14.82 17.87 11.27
N SER A 102 -15.59 17.16 12.10
CA SER A 102 -16.95 16.76 11.82
C SER A 102 -17.89 17.49 12.79
N THR A 103 -18.92 18.14 12.27
CA THR A 103 -19.99 18.74 13.04
C THR A 103 -21.13 17.74 13.11
N GLY A 104 -21.44 17.26 14.30
CA GLY A 104 -22.19 16.05 14.65
C GLY A 104 -23.57 15.79 14.04
N ASP A 105 -24.19 16.71 13.30
CA ASP A 105 -25.51 16.53 12.69
C ASP A 105 -25.51 16.60 11.15
N ASP A 106 -24.43 17.02 10.53
CA ASP A 106 -24.26 17.06 9.08
C ASP A 106 -23.33 15.94 8.62
N GLU A 107 -23.67 15.24 7.56
CA GLU A 107 -22.87 14.19 6.95
C GLU A 107 -21.51 14.70 6.41
N ASP A 108 -21.31 16.02 6.38
CA ASP A 108 -20.12 16.65 5.83
C ASP A 108 -19.00 16.79 6.87
N SER A 109 -17.83 16.34 6.46
CA SER A 109 -16.57 16.52 7.19
C SER A 109 -15.73 17.59 6.52
N THR A 110 -15.14 18.48 7.30
CA THR A 110 -14.15 19.46 6.81
C THR A 110 -12.75 18.95 7.10
N LEU A 111 -11.95 18.82 6.07
CA LEU A 111 -10.56 18.43 6.15
C LEU A 111 -9.65 19.62 5.84
N THR A 112 -8.71 19.89 6.74
CA THR A 112 -7.60 20.82 6.50
C THR A 112 -6.32 20.02 6.42
N VAL A 113 -5.59 20.12 5.30
CA VAL A 113 -4.32 19.43 5.09
C VAL A 113 -3.20 20.42 4.82
N THR A 114 -2.02 20.09 5.30
CA THR A 114 -0.77 20.74 4.95
C THR A 114 0.04 19.82 4.05
N LEU A 115 0.27 20.25 2.83
CA LEU A 115 1.02 19.51 1.81
C LEU A 115 2.27 20.29 1.41
N VAL A 116 3.33 19.59 1.04
CA VAL A 116 4.47 20.17 0.32
C VAL A 116 4.36 19.79 -1.15
N ASP A 117 4.37 20.79 -2.03
CA ASP A 117 4.30 20.66 -3.48
C ASP A 117 5.54 21.34 -4.10
N GLY A 118 6.47 20.53 -4.59
CA GLY A 118 7.71 21.03 -5.18
C GLY A 118 8.55 21.88 -4.22
N GLY A 119 8.53 21.56 -2.91
CA GLY A 119 9.23 22.29 -1.87
C GLY A 119 8.46 23.46 -1.26
N ALA A 120 7.28 23.82 -1.81
CA ALA A 120 6.41 24.86 -1.27
C ALA A 120 5.31 24.25 -0.40
N GLU A 121 5.14 24.79 0.81
CA GLU A 121 4.05 24.38 1.69
C GLU A 121 2.73 24.99 1.26
N LYS A 122 1.68 24.16 1.21
CA LYS A 122 0.32 24.54 0.87
C LYS A 122 -0.64 24.07 1.96
N HIS A 123 -1.55 24.96 2.35
CA HIS A 123 -2.66 24.63 3.25
C HIS A 123 -3.94 24.58 2.43
N LEU A 124 -4.57 23.42 2.41
CA LEU A 124 -5.82 23.20 1.67
C LEU A 124 -6.91 22.85 2.66
N THR A 125 -8.11 23.40 2.44
CA THR A 125 -9.29 23.05 3.22
C THR A 125 -10.41 22.70 2.26
N ALA A 126 -11.05 21.55 2.49
CA ALA A 126 -12.17 21.10 1.69
C ALA A 126 -13.20 20.36 2.55
N ALA A 127 -14.44 20.39 2.12
CA ALA A 127 -15.52 19.60 2.70
C ALA A 127 -15.82 18.38 1.82
N GLY A 128 -16.35 17.33 2.41
CA GLY A 128 -16.80 16.14 1.74
C GLY A 128 -17.65 15.27 2.66
N ASN A 129 -18.31 14.26 2.09
CA ASN A 129 -19.15 13.33 2.83
C ASN A 129 -18.37 12.37 3.77
N GLY A 130 -17.06 12.56 3.83
CA GLY A 130 -16.13 11.82 4.69
C GLY A 130 -14.68 12.22 4.43
N PRO A 131 -13.72 11.65 5.19
CA PRO A 131 -12.32 12.04 5.12
C PRO A 131 -11.69 11.88 3.73
N LEU A 132 -12.04 10.79 3.05
CA LEU A 132 -11.48 10.47 1.73
C LEU A 132 -12.00 11.42 0.65
N ASP A 133 -13.32 11.69 0.65
CA ASP A 133 -13.95 12.61 -0.28
C ASP A 133 -13.46 14.06 -0.07
N ALA A 134 -13.38 14.51 1.18
CA ALA A 134 -12.80 15.81 1.51
C ALA A 134 -11.34 15.94 1.07
N PHE A 135 -10.55 14.84 1.18
CA PHE A 135 -9.16 14.83 0.72
C PHE A 135 -9.04 14.90 -0.80
N VAL A 136 -9.87 14.16 -1.53
CA VAL A 136 -9.94 14.24 -2.99
C VAL A 136 -10.29 15.65 -3.43
N THR A 137 -11.33 16.26 -2.84
CA THR A 137 -11.73 17.64 -3.12
C THR A 137 -10.58 18.63 -2.85
N ALA A 138 -9.82 18.43 -1.77
CA ALA A 138 -8.65 19.25 -1.48
C ALA A 138 -7.55 19.09 -2.56
N LEU A 139 -7.28 17.88 -3.01
CA LEU A 139 -6.29 17.63 -4.08
C LEU A 139 -6.73 18.23 -5.44
N GLU A 140 -8.00 18.14 -5.78
CA GLU A 140 -8.54 18.72 -7.03
C GLU A 140 -8.37 20.23 -7.08
N SER A 141 -8.38 20.91 -5.93
CA SER A 141 -8.08 22.35 -5.84
C SER A 141 -6.66 22.71 -6.29
N THR A 142 -5.75 21.74 -6.39
CA THR A 142 -4.39 21.90 -6.91
C THR A 142 -4.28 21.73 -8.43
N GLY A 143 -5.40 21.43 -9.09
CA GLY A 143 -5.47 21.18 -10.53
C GLY A 143 -5.30 19.71 -10.95
N LEU A 144 -5.24 18.77 -9.96
CA LEU A 144 -5.27 17.34 -10.26
C LEU A 144 -6.70 16.88 -10.53
N SER A 145 -6.85 15.91 -11.42
CA SER A 145 -8.10 15.15 -11.55
C SER A 145 -7.92 13.83 -10.78
N VAL A 146 -8.67 13.66 -9.70
CA VAL A 146 -8.57 12.48 -8.83
C VAL A 146 -9.93 11.81 -8.72
N ARG A 147 -9.99 10.51 -8.94
CA ARG A 147 -11.19 9.70 -8.78
C ARG A 147 -10.89 8.42 -8.02
N ILE A 148 -11.55 8.20 -6.90
CA ILE A 148 -11.46 6.94 -6.17
C ILE A 148 -12.28 5.88 -6.92
N LEU A 149 -11.64 4.76 -7.21
CA LEU A 149 -12.24 3.63 -7.93
C LEU A 149 -12.63 2.51 -6.97
N ASP A 150 -11.83 2.28 -5.92
CA ASP A 150 -12.09 1.27 -4.91
C ASP A 150 -11.39 1.63 -3.59
N TYR A 151 -11.98 1.22 -2.48
CA TYR A 151 -11.42 1.39 -1.14
C TYR A 151 -11.74 0.16 -0.30
N VAL A 152 -10.70 -0.47 0.22
CA VAL A 152 -10.81 -1.64 1.11
C VAL A 152 -9.86 -1.47 2.28
N GLU A 153 -10.30 -1.82 3.47
CA GLU A 153 -9.44 -1.90 4.64
C GLU A 153 -9.68 -3.16 5.46
N HIS A 154 -8.67 -3.61 6.18
CA HIS A 154 -8.78 -4.68 7.16
C HIS A 154 -7.77 -4.52 8.29
N ALA A 155 -8.07 -5.09 9.45
CA ALA A 155 -7.18 -5.07 10.59
C ALA A 155 -6.01 -6.05 10.40
N LEU A 156 -4.79 -5.62 10.69
CA LEU A 156 -3.59 -6.46 10.68
C LEU A 156 -3.37 -7.18 12.02
N SER A 157 -4.02 -6.72 13.09
CA SER A 157 -3.94 -7.29 14.42
C SER A 157 -5.26 -7.07 15.16
N GLU A 158 -5.44 -7.79 16.25
CA GLU A 158 -6.58 -7.62 17.16
C GLU A 158 -6.25 -6.61 18.28
N GLY A 159 -7.30 -6.03 18.88
CA GLY A 159 -7.19 -5.19 20.06
C GLY A 159 -7.29 -3.70 19.77
N ARG A 160 -7.20 -2.91 20.85
CA ARG A 160 -7.42 -1.46 20.85
C ARG A 160 -6.39 -0.71 19.99
N ASP A 161 -5.16 -1.22 19.93
CA ASP A 161 -4.04 -0.62 19.19
C ASP A 161 -3.79 -1.34 17.86
N ALA A 162 -4.85 -1.97 17.30
CA ALA A 162 -4.77 -2.68 16.03
C ALA A 162 -4.36 -1.72 14.91
N LYS A 163 -3.36 -2.16 14.13
CA LYS A 163 -3.03 -1.50 12.86
C LYS A 163 -3.96 -2.02 11.77
N ALA A 164 -4.33 -1.17 10.84
CA ALA A 164 -5.08 -1.52 9.65
C ALA A 164 -4.21 -1.34 8.40
N ALA A 165 -4.50 -2.15 7.38
CA ALA A 165 -4.07 -1.92 6.02
C ALA A 165 -5.24 -1.34 5.23
N SER A 166 -5.01 -0.21 4.57
CA SER A 166 -5.97 0.42 3.67
C SER A 166 -5.43 0.37 2.25
N TYR A 167 -6.27 0.00 1.31
CA TYR A 167 -5.96 -0.07 -0.12
C TYR A 167 -6.89 0.89 -0.85
N VAL A 168 -6.30 1.81 -1.60
CA VAL A 168 -7.03 2.81 -2.35
C VAL A 168 -6.67 2.66 -3.83
N GLU A 169 -7.62 2.24 -4.66
CA GLU A 169 -7.49 2.31 -6.10
C GLU A 169 -8.00 3.66 -6.57
N CYS A 170 -7.16 4.45 -7.20
CA CYS A 170 -7.55 5.76 -7.70
C CYS A 170 -7.09 5.97 -9.14
N GLU A 171 -7.80 6.84 -9.85
CA GLU A 171 -7.37 7.38 -11.13
C GLU A 171 -6.92 8.81 -10.91
N VAL A 172 -5.68 9.11 -11.29
CA VAL A 172 -5.09 10.44 -11.21
C VAL A 172 -4.64 10.83 -12.61
N ASP A 173 -5.20 11.92 -13.15
CA ASP A 173 -4.92 12.40 -14.52
C ASP A 173 -5.00 11.30 -15.60
N GLY A 174 -5.96 10.39 -15.45
CA GLY A 174 -6.18 9.27 -16.38
C GLY A 174 -5.31 8.03 -16.15
N GLN A 175 -4.47 8.02 -15.12
CA GLN A 175 -3.66 6.86 -14.73
C GLN A 175 -4.26 6.18 -13.49
N VAL A 176 -4.44 4.87 -13.56
CA VAL A 176 -4.88 4.07 -12.40
C VAL A 176 -3.69 3.72 -11.53
N LEU A 177 -3.78 4.03 -10.26
CA LEU A 177 -2.76 3.85 -9.22
C LEU A 177 -3.36 3.18 -7.98
N TRP A 178 -2.48 2.55 -7.20
CA TRP A 178 -2.78 2.02 -5.87
C TRP A 178 -1.96 2.73 -4.79
#